data_8099bd440c6fbb01e034b55c33f2380f
#
_entry.id   8099bd440c6fbb01e034b55c33f2380f
#
_cell.length_a   1.000
_cell.length_b   1.000
_cell.length_c   1.000
_cell.angle_alpha   90.00
_cell.angle_beta   90.00
_cell.angle_gamma   90.00
#
_symmetry.space_group_name_H-M   'P 1'
#
loop_
_entity.id
_entity.type
_entity.pdbx_description
1 polymer ?
#
loop_
_entity_poly.entity_id
_entity_poly.type
_entity_poly.pdbx_seq_one_letter_code
_entity_poly.pdbx_strand_id
1 'polypeptide(L)'
;MKILSIEDIRKADEYTIKNEPISSIDLMERAASKCFDFIQKIFINFNSFVVFAGTGNNGGDGLVIARKLIENGKDVKVFICEFNKNYSDDFATNLYRLPNKNNIVLIQNLNDFEKLKILDNNDIIIDALLGSGISRAPDDWLAELIKYLNKLNNIKIAIDMPSGLFADKTSKYHCDRIIKANYTLAFEVPRLALFMPENYDFVGEWKILPIGLDHNFIDNCNPLAIMIDGSEISNRLKKRNKFGHKNIFGHVCIAAGSPGKYGAGLLATLGALKSGTGLVSTIVPEKLVSAYLSKLPEVLTIPIDTPNIEDLSILHNYDAACIGPGLGTDDFTANALLDYLLNCKKPTVLDADAINILSKHNDWYSFLNNNFILTPHPGELKRLIGEWNDDFEKLELVKEFCKKYHCTVIIKEHNSKIIDENGQIFINITGDDTLSKGGSGDILSGLLTGLLAQNYSHIDACIIATCLHGAAGEWCGNKYSHHATTISQLAKGIEKIFNNWEHNDFSQIHDFSQI
;
A
#
# COMPACT_ATOMS: atom_id res chain seq x y z
N MET A 1 6.44 -8.30 4.69
CA MET A 1 7.62 -7.55 5.21
C MET A 1 7.18 -6.58 6.31
N LYS A 2 7.86 -6.53 7.47
CA LYS A 2 7.50 -5.63 8.58
C LYS A 2 7.86 -4.17 8.29
N ILE A 3 7.01 -3.26 8.70
CA ILE A 3 7.25 -1.80 8.74
C ILE A 3 7.52 -1.46 10.19
N LEU A 4 8.73 -0.98 10.49
CA LEU A 4 9.20 -0.73 11.85
C LEU A 4 9.20 0.77 12.18
N SER A 5 9.19 1.08 13.47
CA SER A 5 9.45 2.44 13.95
C SER A 5 10.91 2.84 13.66
N ILE A 6 11.16 4.15 13.56
CA ILE A 6 12.54 4.65 13.41
C ILE A 6 13.43 4.23 14.58
N GLU A 7 12.86 4.15 15.79
CA GLU A 7 13.58 3.69 16.97
C GLU A 7 14.01 2.21 16.82
N ASP A 8 13.11 1.34 16.36
CA ASP A 8 13.43 -0.09 16.18
C ASP A 8 14.42 -0.32 15.02
N ILE A 9 14.37 0.51 13.97
CA ILE A 9 15.36 0.46 12.88
C ILE A 9 16.75 0.82 13.41
N ARG A 10 16.89 1.88 14.23
CA ARG A 10 18.16 2.23 14.86
C ARG A 10 18.69 1.11 15.75
N LYS A 11 17.80 0.47 16.53
CA LYS A 11 18.19 -0.69 17.34
C LYS A 11 18.63 -1.87 16.48
N ALA A 12 18.01 -2.08 15.31
CA ALA A 12 18.41 -3.12 14.36
C ALA A 12 19.81 -2.86 13.79
N ASP A 13 20.14 -1.60 13.44
CA ASP A 13 21.48 -1.19 13.03
C ASP A 13 22.50 -1.48 14.13
N GLU A 14 22.26 -1.00 15.36
CA GLU A 14 23.13 -1.21 16.52
C GLU A 14 23.31 -2.71 16.84
N TYR A 15 22.24 -3.47 16.77
CA TYR A 15 22.26 -4.92 17.01
C TYR A 15 23.11 -5.64 15.95
N THR A 16 22.94 -5.27 14.68
CA THR A 16 23.69 -5.85 13.57
C THR A 16 25.18 -5.53 13.70
N ILE A 17 25.56 -4.27 13.97
CA ILE A 17 26.93 -3.86 14.19
C ILE A 17 27.60 -4.67 15.31
N LYS A 18 26.86 -4.92 16.38
CA LYS A 18 27.37 -5.66 17.55
C LYS A 18 27.52 -7.16 17.30
N ASN A 19 26.57 -7.77 16.57
CA ASN A 19 26.48 -9.24 16.46
C ASN A 19 27.10 -9.82 15.19
N GLU A 20 27.12 -9.05 14.09
CA GLU A 20 27.83 -9.43 12.85
C GLU A 20 29.32 -9.10 12.88
N PRO A 21 29.89 -8.59 13.91
CA PRO A 21 31.08 -7.77 14.12
C PRO A 21 31.49 -6.92 12.89
N ILE A 22 30.53 -6.16 12.34
CA ILE A 22 30.74 -5.19 11.28
C ILE A 22 30.88 -3.78 11.88
N SER A 23 31.77 -2.95 11.33
CA SER A 23 31.84 -1.55 11.75
C SER A 23 30.71 -0.71 11.17
N SER A 24 30.35 0.42 11.82
CA SER A 24 29.34 1.35 11.30
C SER A 24 29.68 1.82 9.89
N ILE A 25 30.96 2.18 9.65
CA ILE A 25 31.44 2.62 8.34
C ILE A 25 31.33 1.53 7.26
N ASP A 26 31.49 0.27 7.59
CA ASP A 26 31.36 -0.85 6.65
C ASP A 26 29.89 -1.18 6.39
N LEU A 27 29.01 -1.03 7.38
CA LEU A 27 27.56 -1.16 7.18
C LEU A 27 27.04 -0.04 6.26
N MET A 28 27.50 1.20 6.46
CA MET A 28 27.23 2.34 5.57
C MET A 28 27.75 2.08 4.15
N GLU A 29 28.98 1.57 4.00
CA GLU A 29 29.55 1.19 2.69
C GLU A 29 28.68 0.15 1.99
N ARG A 30 28.17 -0.85 2.73
CA ARG A 30 27.26 -1.89 2.21
C ARG A 30 25.92 -1.28 1.75
N ALA A 31 25.31 -0.42 2.56
CA ALA A 31 24.04 0.25 2.27
C ALA A 31 24.13 1.13 1.02
N ALA A 32 25.13 2.04 1.01
CA ALA A 32 25.35 2.95 -0.09
C ALA A 32 25.75 2.23 -1.39
N SER A 33 26.44 1.05 -1.29
CA SER A 33 26.74 0.22 -2.46
C SER A 33 25.48 -0.30 -3.13
N LYS A 34 24.46 -0.70 -2.37
CA LYS A 34 23.15 -1.11 -2.93
C LYS A 34 22.48 0.04 -3.69
N CYS A 35 22.54 1.26 -3.15
CA CYS A 35 22.06 2.44 -3.88
C CYS A 35 22.85 2.67 -5.18
N PHE A 36 24.17 2.59 -5.11
CA PHE A 36 25.03 2.70 -6.31
C PHE A 36 24.67 1.64 -7.36
N ASP A 37 24.49 0.38 -6.97
CA ASP A 37 24.13 -0.71 -7.91
C ASP A 37 22.80 -0.42 -8.61
N PHE A 38 21.79 0.05 -7.86
CA PHE A 38 20.52 0.47 -8.43
C PHE A 38 20.70 1.64 -9.42
N ILE A 39 21.40 2.69 -9.01
CA ILE A 39 21.66 3.87 -9.84
C ILE A 39 22.40 3.46 -11.12
N GLN A 40 23.42 2.64 -11.03
CA GLN A 40 24.19 2.15 -12.15
C GLN A 40 23.34 1.35 -13.14
N LYS A 41 22.43 0.51 -12.64
CA LYS A 41 21.52 -0.32 -13.43
C LYS A 41 20.47 0.52 -14.19
N ILE A 42 19.82 1.44 -13.48
CA ILE A 42 18.70 2.22 -14.05
C ILE A 42 19.18 3.41 -14.87
N PHE A 43 20.26 4.07 -14.44
CA PHE A 43 20.77 5.30 -15.06
C PHE A 43 22.11 5.10 -15.78
N ILE A 44 22.32 3.91 -16.35
CA ILE A 44 23.57 3.53 -17.03
C ILE A 44 23.98 4.51 -18.13
N ASN A 45 23.03 5.10 -18.84
CA ASN A 45 23.26 6.05 -19.95
C ASN A 45 23.52 7.49 -19.49
N PHE A 46 23.41 7.79 -18.20
CA PHE A 46 23.68 9.10 -17.65
C PHE A 46 25.13 9.18 -17.17
N ASN A 47 25.77 10.32 -17.43
CA ASN A 47 27.18 10.51 -17.08
C ASN A 47 27.41 11.59 -16.02
N SER A 48 26.44 12.45 -15.75
CA SER A 48 26.57 13.57 -14.82
C SER A 48 25.64 13.43 -13.62
N PHE A 49 26.20 13.51 -12.43
CA PHE A 49 25.49 13.37 -11.16
C PHE A 49 25.86 14.49 -10.20
N VAL A 50 24.89 14.89 -9.39
CA VAL A 50 25.09 15.89 -8.36
C VAL A 50 24.58 15.35 -7.04
N VAL A 51 25.44 15.25 -6.04
CA VAL A 51 25.09 14.76 -4.72
C VAL A 51 24.95 15.93 -3.76
N PHE A 52 23.79 16.08 -3.16
CA PHE A 52 23.55 16.99 -2.04
C PHE A 52 23.65 16.21 -0.73
N ALA A 53 24.75 16.38 -0.02
CA ALA A 53 25.05 15.67 1.20
C ALA A 53 24.89 16.57 2.43
N GLY A 54 24.07 16.14 3.39
CA GLY A 54 24.07 16.70 4.75
C GLY A 54 25.29 16.23 5.52
N THR A 55 25.44 16.67 6.76
CA THR A 55 26.65 16.37 7.59
C THR A 55 26.47 15.13 8.48
N GLY A 56 25.31 14.46 8.42
CA GLY A 56 24.99 13.23 9.15
C GLY A 56 25.25 11.95 8.34
N ASN A 57 24.74 10.82 8.85
CA ASN A 57 24.96 9.49 8.24
C ASN A 57 24.37 9.40 6.82
N ASN A 58 23.20 9.96 6.56
CA ASN A 58 22.63 9.97 5.21
C ASN A 58 23.54 10.70 4.20
N GLY A 59 24.16 11.82 4.63
CA GLY A 59 25.21 12.48 3.86
C GLY A 59 26.43 11.59 3.64
N GLY A 60 26.81 10.78 4.65
CA GLY A 60 27.84 9.75 4.53
C GLY A 60 27.53 8.74 3.43
N ASP A 61 26.30 8.21 3.37
CA ASP A 61 25.84 7.35 2.28
C ASP A 61 25.96 8.04 0.92
N GLY A 62 25.57 9.32 0.84
CA GLY A 62 25.72 10.14 -0.36
C GLY A 62 27.18 10.28 -0.82
N LEU A 63 28.13 10.43 0.12
CA LEU A 63 29.57 10.51 -0.19
C LEU A 63 30.13 9.17 -0.69
N VAL A 64 29.70 8.04 -0.15
CA VAL A 64 30.06 6.71 -0.67
C VAL A 64 29.56 6.54 -2.10
N ILE A 65 28.30 6.91 -2.37
CA ILE A 65 27.71 6.84 -3.71
C ILE A 65 28.51 7.75 -4.67
N ALA A 66 28.81 8.99 -4.27
CA ALA A 66 29.63 9.91 -5.07
C ALA A 66 30.99 9.30 -5.42
N ARG A 67 31.70 8.71 -4.44
CA ARG A 67 32.99 8.08 -4.65
C ARG A 67 32.88 6.93 -5.66
N LYS A 68 31.91 6.03 -5.49
CA LYS A 68 31.71 4.91 -6.40
C LYS A 68 31.35 5.33 -7.82
N LEU A 69 30.56 6.38 -7.99
CA LEU A 69 30.25 6.95 -9.31
C LEU A 69 31.52 7.52 -9.97
N ILE A 70 32.35 8.25 -9.23
CA ILE A 70 33.65 8.78 -9.73
C ILE A 70 34.58 7.64 -10.12
N GLU A 71 34.74 6.61 -9.29
CA GLU A 71 35.54 5.42 -9.56
C GLU A 71 35.09 4.67 -10.83
N ASN A 72 33.78 4.79 -11.17
CA ASN A 72 33.20 4.24 -12.41
C ASN A 72 33.16 5.24 -13.58
N GLY A 73 33.95 6.31 -13.51
CA GLY A 73 34.18 7.26 -14.61
C GLY A 73 33.03 8.23 -14.86
N LYS A 74 32.10 8.40 -13.90
CA LYS A 74 31.03 9.40 -14.00
C LYS A 74 31.53 10.78 -13.57
N ASP A 75 30.96 11.84 -14.14
CA ASP A 75 31.18 13.22 -13.68
C ASP A 75 30.28 13.48 -12.45
N VAL A 76 30.89 13.80 -11.33
CA VAL A 76 30.16 13.96 -10.06
C VAL A 76 30.56 15.27 -9.39
N LYS A 77 29.56 16.09 -9.08
CA LYS A 77 29.68 17.28 -8.22
C LYS A 77 29.07 16.96 -6.86
N VAL A 78 29.73 17.37 -5.78
CA VAL A 78 29.27 17.13 -4.41
C VAL A 78 29.03 18.45 -3.71
N PHE A 79 27.78 18.71 -3.32
CA PHE A 79 27.39 19.83 -2.49
C PHE A 79 27.28 19.37 -1.04
N ILE A 80 28.20 19.83 -0.18
CA ILE A 80 28.13 19.62 1.26
C ILE A 80 27.32 20.74 1.88
N CYS A 81 26.17 20.38 2.45
CA CYS A 81 25.23 21.31 3.05
C CYS A 81 25.40 21.35 4.57
N GLU A 82 26.10 22.33 5.08
CA GLU A 82 26.45 22.48 6.51
C GLU A 82 25.35 23.23 7.30
N PHE A 83 24.14 22.67 7.37
CA PHE A 83 23.07 23.16 8.26
C PHE A 83 23.29 22.73 9.73
N ASN A 84 24.20 21.81 9.96
CA ASN A 84 24.70 21.43 11.28
C ASN A 84 26.23 21.45 11.25
N LYS A 85 26.88 22.02 12.30
CA LYS A 85 28.33 22.10 12.41
C LYS A 85 28.99 20.78 12.81
N ASN A 86 28.23 19.84 13.30
CA ASN A 86 28.72 18.53 13.74
C ASN A 86 28.68 17.55 12.58
N TYR A 87 29.81 17.02 12.21
CA TYR A 87 29.91 15.88 11.27
C TYR A 87 29.76 14.57 12.03
N SER A 88 29.04 13.60 11.48
CA SER A 88 29.13 12.23 12.00
C SER A 88 30.50 11.63 11.64
N ASP A 89 30.99 10.68 12.44
CA ASP A 89 32.31 10.05 12.23
C ASP A 89 32.39 9.37 10.85
N ASP A 90 31.31 8.71 10.45
CA ASP A 90 31.21 8.03 9.16
C ASP A 90 31.17 9.03 7.99
N PHE A 91 30.48 10.16 8.14
CA PHE A 91 30.51 11.24 7.15
C PHE A 91 31.92 11.80 6.99
N ALA A 92 32.61 12.15 8.09
CA ALA A 92 33.94 12.69 8.07
C ALA A 92 34.96 11.74 7.41
N THR A 93 34.84 10.44 7.72
CA THR A 93 35.66 9.39 7.10
C THR A 93 35.41 9.29 5.59
N ASN A 94 34.15 9.29 5.13
CA ASN A 94 33.83 9.22 3.71
C ASN A 94 34.19 10.52 2.95
N LEU A 95 34.10 11.66 3.60
CA LEU A 95 34.57 12.91 3.02
C LEU A 95 36.11 12.86 2.78
N TYR A 96 36.86 12.25 3.70
CA TYR A 96 38.30 12.05 3.52
C TYR A 96 38.62 11.10 2.36
N ARG A 97 37.78 10.05 2.16
CA ARG A 97 37.93 9.02 1.12
C ARG A 97 37.61 9.50 -0.30
N LEU A 98 36.97 10.67 -0.49
CA LEU A 98 36.67 11.20 -1.82
C LEU A 98 37.94 11.48 -2.63
N PRO A 99 38.07 10.91 -3.85
CA PRO A 99 39.31 10.96 -4.63
C PRO A 99 39.65 12.35 -5.20
N ASN A 100 38.63 13.18 -5.48
CA ASN A 100 38.81 14.50 -6.08
C ASN A 100 38.07 15.58 -5.29
N LYS A 101 38.80 16.36 -4.50
CA LYS A 101 38.22 17.42 -3.67
C LYS A 101 37.88 18.71 -4.44
N ASN A 102 38.29 18.83 -5.70
CA ASN A 102 38.00 20.01 -6.52
C ASN A 102 36.52 20.10 -6.94
N ASN A 103 35.81 18.98 -6.92
CA ASN A 103 34.39 18.92 -7.24
C ASN A 103 33.49 19.08 -6.01
N ILE A 104 34.05 19.42 -4.84
CA ILE A 104 33.31 19.65 -3.60
C ILE A 104 32.97 21.12 -3.48
N VAL A 105 31.69 21.40 -3.30
CA VAL A 105 31.15 22.76 -3.10
C VAL A 105 30.48 22.82 -1.74
N LEU A 106 30.87 23.80 -0.93
CA LEU A 106 30.28 23.99 0.40
C LEU A 106 29.13 24.99 0.32
N ILE A 107 27.96 24.60 0.92
CA ILE A 107 26.77 25.44 1.09
C ILE A 107 26.50 25.60 2.58
N GLN A 108 26.53 26.82 3.07
CA GLN A 108 26.35 27.15 4.49
C GLN A 108 25.21 28.15 4.75
N ASN A 109 24.79 28.87 3.70
CA ASN A 109 23.79 29.93 3.81
C ASN A 109 23.22 30.28 2.42
N LEU A 110 22.23 31.16 2.37
CA LEU A 110 21.59 31.61 1.12
C LEU A 110 22.50 32.25 0.10
N ASN A 111 23.61 32.95 0.54
CA ASN A 111 24.53 33.57 -0.38
C ASN A 111 25.29 32.53 -1.22
N ASP A 112 25.45 31.33 -0.70
CA ASP A 112 26.09 30.22 -1.42
C ASP A 112 25.26 29.66 -2.57
N PHE A 113 23.98 30.04 -2.70
CA PHE A 113 23.11 29.58 -3.80
C PHE A 113 23.60 30.05 -5.18
N GLU A 114 24.43 31.07 -5.25
CA GLU A 114 25.14 31.42 -6.48
C GLU A 114 25.96 30.25 -7.06
N LYS A 115 26.48 29.38 -6.20
CA LYS A 115 27.26 28.19 -6.56
C LYS A 115 26.37 27.11 -7.24
N LEU A 116 25.05 27.14 -7.03
CA LEU A 116 24.09 26.21 -7.67
C LEU A 116 23.93 26.48 -9.17
N LYS A 117 24.38 27.60 -9.69
CA LYS A 117 24.35 27.94 -11.13
C LYS A 117 25.14 26.97 -12.01
N ILE A 118 25.98 26.11 -11.42
CA ILE A 118 26.75 25.08 -12.12
C ILE A 118 25.93 23.81 -12.40
N LEU A 119 24.69 23.73 -11.92
CA LEU A 119 23.78 22.61 -12.19
C LEU A 119 23.35 22.64 -13.66
N ASP A 120 23.43 21.49 -14.33
CA ASP A 120 22.91 21.28 -15.67
C ASP A 120 21.55 20.56 -15.59
N ASN A 121 20.67 20.83 -16.56
CA ASN A 121 19.35 20.18 -16.62
C ASN A 121 19.41 18.66 -16.84
N ASN A 122 20.54 18.15 -17.30
CA ASN A 122 20.78 16.73 -17.52
C ASN A 122 21.45 16.04 -16.31
N ASP A 123 21.83 16.79 -15.27
CA ASP A 123 22.38 16.20 -14.05
C ASP A 123 21.29 15.37 -13.33
N ILE A 124 21.66 14.19 -12.83
CA ILE A 124 20.84 13.46 -11.86
C ILE A 124 21.20 13.96 -10.47
N ILE A 125 20.19 14.40 -9.74
CA ILE A 125 20.35 14.89 -8.36
C ILE A 125 20.15 13.72 -7.39
N ILE A 126 21.13 13.50 -6.53
CA ILE A 126 21.07 12.55 -5.42
C ILE A 126 20.84 13.36 -4.14
N ASP A 127 19.66 13.18 -3.55
CA ASP A 127 19.28 13.79 -2.28
C ASP A 127 19.74 12.90 -1.12
N ALA A 128 20.81 13.32 -0.48
CA ALA A 128 21.37 12.74 0.74
C ALA A 128 21.52 13.81 1.84
N LEU A 129 20.62 14.81 1.86
CA LEU A 129 20.64 15.89 2.87
C LEU A 129 20.20 15.35 4.23
N LEU A 130 19.03 14.70 4.29
CA LEU A 130 18.40 14.19 5.50
C LEU A 130 17.80 12.82 5.22
N GLY A 131 18.02 11.84 6.12
CA GLY A 131 17.40 10.53 6.06
C GLY A 131 16.15 10.43 6.95
N SER A 132 15.69 9.20 7.19
CA SER A 132 14.49 8.88 7.99
C SER A 132 14.56 9.33 9.46
N GLY A 133 15.75 9.62 9.97
CA GLY A 133 15.98 9.95 11.39
C GLY A 133 15.58 11.36 11.84
N ILE A 134 14.93 12.15 11.00
CA ILE A 134 14.57 13.53 11.34
C ILE A 134 13.37 13.60 12.29
N SER A 135 13.43 14.50 13.26
CA SER A 135 12.36 14.76 14.24
C SER A 135 11.64 16.10 14.04
N ARG A 136 12.25 17.02 13.28
CA ARG A 136 11.73 18.36 12.95
C ARG A 136 11.84 18.63 11.46
N ALA A 137 10.97 19.50 10.96
CA ALA A 137 11.01 19.96 9.57
C ALA A 137 12.29 20.76 9.29
N PRO A 138 12.81 20.71 8.06
CA PRO A 138 13.86 21.64 7.62
C PRO A 138 13.41 23.10 7.81
N ASP A 139 14.34 23.94 8.23
CA ASP A 139 14.14 25.37 8.44
C ASP A 139 15.21 26.21 7.74
N ASP A 140 15.13 27.52 7.91
CA ASP A 140 16.10 28.50 7.38
C ASP A 140 16.45 28.25 5.90
N TRP A 141 17.72 28.36 5.56
CA TRP A 141 18.24 28.22 4.21
C TRP A 141 18.11 26.78 3.67
N LEU A 142 18.06 25.76 4.53
CA LEU A 142 17.87 24.38 4.08
C LEU A 142 16.46 24.20 3.46
N ALA A 143 15.44 24.81 4.07
CA ALA A 143 14.10 24.84 3.50
C ALA A 143 14.07 25.53 2.12
N GLU A 144 14.78 26.65 1.98
CA GLU A 144 14.90 27.36 0.70
C GLU A 144 15.71 26.56 -0.34
N LEU A 145 16.75 25.82 0.06
CA LEU A 145 17.45 24.89 -0.82
C LEU A 145 16.51 23.81 -1.37
N ILE A 146 15.72 23.19 -0.50
CA ILE A 146 14.73 22.17 -0.90
C ILE A 146 13.71 22.77 -1.90
N LYS A 147 13.20 23.96 -1.62
CA LYS A 147 12.29 24.68 -2.54
C LYS A 147 12.96 24.97 -3.89
N TYR A 148 14.22 25.36 -3.88
CA TYR A 148 15.00 25.59 -5.10
C TYR A 148 15.15 24.29 -5.91
N LEU A 149 15.58 23.19 -5.28
CA LEU A 149 15.77 21.90 -5.94
C LEU A 149 14.44 21.34 -6.51
N ASN A 150 13.33 21.58 -5.83
CA ASN A 150 12.01 21.17 -6.32
C ASN A 150 11.54 21.93 -7.57
N LYS A 151 12.07 23.12 -7.85
CA LYS A 151 11.79 23.87 -9.09
C LYS A 151 12.56 23.36 -10.30
N LEU A 152 13.61 22.58 -10.07
CA LEU A 152 14.43 22.01 -11.14
C LEU A 152 13.71 20.77 -11.73
N ASN A 153 13.79 20.61 -13.05
CA ASN A 153 13.24 19.45 -13.77
C ASN A 153 14.12 18.21 -13.73
N ASN A 154 15.25 18.26 -13.04
CA ASN A 154 16.18 17.14 -12.88
C ASN A 154 15.51 15.93 -12.22
N ILE A 155 15.93 14.73 -12.62
CA ILE A 155 15.61 13.51 -11.88
C ILE A 155 16.25 13.57 -10.50
N LYS A 156 15.45 13.33 -9.47
CA LYS A 156 15.87 13.36 -8.05
C LYS A 156 15.74 11.97 -7.45
N ILE A 157 16.84 11.47 -6.89
CA ILE A 157 16.92 10.19 -6.21
C ILE A 157 17.17 10.46 -4.72
N ALA A 158 16.21 10.15 -3.87
CA ALA A 158 16.34 10.29 -2.44
C ALA A 158 16.95 9.01 -1.82
N ILE A 159 17.96 9.20 -0.97
CA ILE A 159 18.60 8.12 -0.23
C ILE A 159 17.90 7.99 1.13
N ASP A 160 17.49 6.79 1.50
CA ASP A 160 16.69 6.41 2.66
C ASP A 160 15.28 7.00 2.64
N MET A 161 15.12 8.30 2.66
CA MET A 161 13.84 9.04 2.58
C MET A 161 14.04 10.38 1.88
N PRO A 162 13.01 10.90 1.17
CA PRO A 162 13.06 12.28 0.68
C PRO A 162 13.33 13.26 1.81
N SER A 163 14.35 14.11 1.65
CA SER A 163 14.73 15.04 2.71
C SER A 163 13.58 15.94 3.10
N GLY A 164 13.29 15.98 4.39
CA GLY A 164 12.17 16.72 4.98
C GLY A 164 10.91 15.88 5.24
N LEU A 165 10.79 14.68 4.67
CA LEU A 165 9.66 13.78 4.91
C LEU A 165 9.88 12.98 6.21
N PHE A 166 8.93 13.07 7.15
CA PHE A 166 8.92 12.21 8.33
C PHE A 166 8.54 10.78 7.95
N ALA A 167 9.19 9.81 8.56
CA ALA A 167 9.03 8.40 8.19
C ALA A 167 7.80 7.72 8.82
N ASP A 168 7.35 8.18 9.99
CA ASP A 168 6.32 7.53 10.82
C ASP A 168 5.26 8.49 11.39
N LYS A 169 5.20 9.71 10.88
CA LYS A 169 4.19 10.73 11.25
C LYS A 169 3.93 11.68 10.10
N THR A 170 2.86 12.48 10.21
CA THR A 170 2.47 13.42 9.16
C THR A 170 3.51 14.50 8.90
N SER A 171 3.73 14.82 7.64
CA SER A 171 4.52 15.94 7.15
C SER A 171 3.67 17.06 6.54
N LYS A 172 2.35 16.96 6.64
CA LYS A 172 1.38 17.85 5.99
C LYS A 172 1.63 19.34 6.23
N TYR A 173 2.13 19.69 7.41
CA TYR A 173 2.29 21.10 7.81
C TYR A 173 3.57 21.77 7.28
N HIS A 174 4.41 21.05 6.52
CA HIS A 174 5.64 21.56 5.91
C HIS A 174 5.94 20.94 4.54
N CYS A 175 4.90 20.64 3.77
CA CYS A 175 5.01 20.04 2.43
C CYS A 175 5.93 20.81 1.46
N ASP A 176 6.05 22.12 1.61
CA ASP A 176 6.93 22.97 0.82
C ASP A 176 8.43 22.79 1.13
N ARG A 177 8.75 22.04 2.19
CA ARG A 177 10.10 21.76 2.70
C ARG A 177 10.50 20.29 2.59
N ILE A 178 9.88 19.57 1.65
CA ILE A 178 10.14 18.16 1.36
C ILE A 178 10.62 18.04 -0.07
N ILE A 179 11.70 17.29 -0.31
CA ILE A 179 12.15 16.97 -1.66
C ILE A 179 11.07 16.16 -2.38
N LYS A 180 10.76 16.56 -3.62
CA LYS A 180 9.93 15.80 -4.55
C LYS A 180 10.83 14.85 -5.33
N ALA A 181 11.02 13.65 -4.80
CA ALA A 181 11.84 12.64 -5.44
C ALA A 181 11.12 11.96 -6.61
N ASN A 182 11.86 11.56 -7.63
CA ASN A 182 11.39 10.64 -8.66
C ASN A 182 11.59 9.19 -8.20
N TYR A 183 12.64 8.95 -7.42
CA TYR A 183 12.95 7.65 -6.83
C TYR A 183 13.34 7.81 -5.35
N THR A 184 12.86 6.88 -4.52
CA THR A 184 13.26 6.78 -3.10
C THR A 184 13.87 5.41 -2.84
N LEU A 185 15.11 5.37 -2.37
CA LEU A 185 15.85 4.15 -2.08
C LEU A 185 15.93 3.95 -0.56
N ALA A 186 14.99 3.21 -0.01
CA ALA A 186 14.90 2.95 1.43
C ALA A 186 15.69 1.69 1.81
N PHE A 187 16.29 1.68 3.02
CA PHE A 187 17.14 0.59 3.48
C PHE A 187 16.36 -0.45 4.29
N GLU A 188 16.61 -1.71 4.00
CA GLU A 188 16.18 -2.95 4.66
C GLU A 188 14.67 -3.13 4.79
N VAL A 189 13.98 -2.23 5.47
CA VAL A 189 12.54 -2.29 5.72
C VAL A 189 11.85 -1.01 5.27
N PRO A 190 10.60 -1.08 4.78
CA PRO A 190 9.87 0.11 4.35
C PRO A 190 9.53 1.04 5.52
N ARG A 191 9.34 2.32 5.20
CA ARG A 191 8.85 3.34 6.13
C ARG A 191 7.36 3.55 5.92
N LEU A 192 6.60 3.76 7.00
CA LEU A 192 5.14 3.89 6.91
C LEU A 192 4.71 5.05 5.99
N ALA A 193 5.46 6.14 5.99
CA ALA A 193 5.20 7.31 5.16
C ALA A 193 5.19 7.03 3.65
N LEU A 194 5.89 6.00 3.16
CA LEU A 194 5.91 5.62 1.74
C LEU A 194 4.53 5.20 1.21
N PHE A 195 3.63 4.77 2.09
CA PHE A 195 2.32 4.25 1.73
C PHE A 195 1.16 5.22 1.98
N MET A 196 1.46 6.43 2.46
CA MET A 196 0.43 7.42 2.78
C MET A 196 0.09 8.25 1.54
N PRO A 197 -1.20 8.32 1.14
CA PRO A 197 -1.63 9.13 0.00
C PRO A 197 -1.17 10.58 0.05
N GLU A 198 -1.12 11.20 1.23
CA GLU A 198 -0.65 12.58 1.41
C GLU A 198 0.82 12.80 0.99
N ASN A 199 1.60 11.73 0.89
CA ASN A 199 3.04 11.77 0.57
C ASN A 199 3.36 11.39 -0.89
N TYR A 200 2.35 11.08 -1.70
CA TYR A 200 2.51 10.60 -3.08
C TYR A 200 3.43 11.50 -3.93
N ASP A 201 3.27 12.82 -3.81
CA ASP A 201 4.04 13.80 -4.59
C ASP A 201 5.53 13.86 -4.21
N PHE A 202 5.92 13.27 -3.08
CA PHE A 202 7.27 13.36 -2.55
C PHE A 202 8.09 12.10 -2.76
N VAL A 203 7.46 10.93 -2.70
CA VAL A 203 8.19 9.65 -2.65
C VAL A 203 8.57 9.09 -4.02
N GLY A 204 7.83 9.42 -5.07
CA GLY A 204 8.04 8.87 -6.40
C GLY A 204 7.97 7.34 -6.42
N GLU A 205 8.74 6.72 -7.32
CA GLU A 205 8.94 5.28 -7.32
C GLU A 205 9.92 4.89 -6.20
N TRP A 206 9.49 4.04 -5.27
CA TRP A 206 10.32 3.62 -4.15
C TRP A 206 10.81 2.17 -4.29
N LYS A 207 12.00 1.91 -3.75
CA LYS A 207 12.61 0.58 -3.66
C LYS A 207 13.13 0.33 -2.26
N ILE A 208 12.95 -0.90 -1.77
CA ILE A 208 13.56 -1.35 -0.53
C ILE A 208 14.83 -2.12 -0.89
N LEU A 209 15.96 -1.63 -0.40
CA LEU A 209 17.27 -2.22 -0.66
C LEU A 209 17.72 -3.02 0.57
N PRO A 210 17.85 -4.35 0.45
CA PRO A 210 18.33 -5.17 1.56
C PRO A 210 19.81 -4.86 1.82
N ILE A 211 20.12 -4.43 3.03
CA ILE A 211 21.48 -4.08 3.47
C ILE A 211 22.04 -5.12 4.45
N GLY A 212 21.25 -6.16 4.76
CA GLY A 212 21.64 -7.28 5.60
C GLY A 212 21.63 -6.96 7.08
N LEU A 213 20.61 -6.26 7.58
CA LEU A 213 20.35 -6.18 9.01
C LEU A 213 19.93 -7.55 9.56
N ASP A 214 20.13 -7.76 10.86
CA ASP A 214 19.82 -9.02 11.50
C ASP A 214 18.31 -9.32 11.46
N HIS A 215 17.92 -10.29 10.66
CA HIS A 215 16.52 -10.69 10.48
C HIS A 215 15.89 -11.24 11.76
N ASN A 216 16.65 -11.92 12.63
CA ASN A 216 16.09 -12.40 13.90
C ASN A 216 15.69 -11.24 14.80
N PHE A 217 16.45 -10.14 14.80
CA PHE A 217 16.07 -8.92 15.52
C PHE A 217 14.79 -8.32 14.92
N ILE A 218 14.76 -8.13 13.60
CA ILE A 218 13.61 -7.57 12.88
C ILE A 218 12.34 -8.40 13.13
N ASP A 219 12.46 -9.74 13.08
CA ASP A 219 11.33 -10.66 13.29
C ASP A 219 10.77 -10.62 14.71
N ASN A 220 11.56 -10.21 15.69
CA ASN A 220 11.12 -10.03 17.07
C ASN A 220 10.57 -8.63 17.39
N CYS A 221 10.70 -7.65 16.48
CA CYS A 221 10.10 -6.32 16.65
C CYS A 221 8.58 -6.34 16.45
N ASN A 222 7.87 -5.48 17.19
CA ASN A 222 6.45 -5.22 16.96
C ASN A 222 6.30 -4.24 15.78
N PRO A 223 5.69 -4.63 14.66
CA PRO A 223 5.58 -3.76 13.51
C PRO A 223 4.51 -2.67 13.69
N LEU A 224 4.73 -1.49 13.11
CA LEU A 224 3.68 -0.48 12.91
C LEU A 224 2.63 -0.97 11.93
N ALA A 225 3.06 -1.68 10.89
CA ALA A 225 2.23 -2.31 9.88
C ALA A 225 3.01 -3.47 9.23
N ILE A 226 2.32 -4.29 8.44
CA ILE A 226 2.91 -5.35 7.61
C ILE A 226 2.64 -5.02 6.15
N MET A 227 3.70 -4.78 5.37
CA MET A 227 3.59 -4.71 3.92
C MET A 227 3.42 -6.12 3.36
N ILE A 228 2.40 -6.31 2.54
CA ILE A 228 2.10 -7.61 1.94
C ILE A 228 3.02 -7.81 0.73
N ASP A 229 3.77 -8.90 0.75
CA ASP A 229 4.66 -9.35 -0.32
C ASP A 229 4.29 -10.76 -0.82
N GLY A 230 5.04 -11.29 -1.77
CA GLY A 230 4.78 -12.62 -2.34
C GLY A 230 4.82 -13.74 -1.30
N SER A 231 5.67 -13.63 -0.26
CA SER A 231 5.77 -14.62 0.82
C SER A 231 4.51 -14.63 1.69
N GLU A 232 3.94 -13.46 1.96
CA GLU A 232 2.69 -13.32 2.70
C GLU A 232 1.52 -14.03 1.99
N ILE A 233 1.44 -13.94 0.65
CA ILE A 233 0.42 -14.65 -0.13
C ILE A 233 0.70 -16.15 -0.18
N SER A 234 1.95 -16.55 -0.48
CA SER A 234 2.35 -17.96 -0.57
C SER A 234 2.02 -18.73 0.70
N ASN A 235 2.25 -18.14 1.87
CA ASN A 235 2.00 -18.76 3.16
C ASN A 235 0.50 -18.90 3.50
N ARG A 236 -0.37 -18.09 2.88
CA ARG A 236 -1.82 -18.07 3.16
C ARG A 236 -2.65 -18.82 2.14
N LEU A 237 -2.16 -18.96 0.90
CA LEU A 237 -2.93 -19.59 -0.17
C LEU A 237 -3.12 -21.08 0.09
N LYS A 238 -4.36 -21.53 0.24
CA LYS A 238 -4.68 -22.94 0.47
C LYS A 238 -4.61 -23.73 -0.82
N LYS A 239 -3.91 -24.87 -0.79
CA LYS A 239 -3.96 -25.83 -1.90
C LYS A 239 -5.33 -26.49 -1.96
N ARG A 240 -5.93 -26.52 -3.15
CA ARG A 240 -7.22 -27.21 -3.35
C ARG A 240 -7.08 -28.71 -3.19
N ASN A 241 -7.99 -29.31 -2.42
CA ASN A 241 -8.08 -30.76 -2.30
C ASN A 241 -8.62 -31.35 -3.61
N LYS A 242 -7.89 -32.28 -4.21
CA LYS A 242 -8.29 -32.98 -5.45
C LYS A 242 -9.59 -33.78 -5.31
N PHE A 243 -9.93 -34.22 -4.10
CA PHE A 243 -11.17 -34.93 -3.80
C PHE A 243 -12.28 -34.04 -3.27
N GLY A 244 -12.05 -32.71 -3.27
CA GLY A 244 -13.04 -31.75 -2.84
C GLY A 244 -14.24 -31.68 -3.80
N HIS A 245 -15.41 -31.45 -3.26
CA HIS A 245 -16.65 -31.20 -4.02
C HIS A 245 -17.19 -29.80 -3.70
N LYS A 246 -18.15 -29.33 -4.51
CA LYS A 246 -18.66 -27.95 -4.42
C LYS A 246 -19.03 -27.48 -3.01
N ASN A 247 -19.60 -28.34 -2.16
CA ASN A 247 -20.00 -27.97 -0.81
C ASN A 247 -18.82 -27.78 0.15
N ILE A 248 -17.66 -28.39 -0.13
CA ILE A 248 -16.42 -28.19 0.67
C ILE A 248 -15.82 -26.81 0.40
N PHE A 249 -16.03 -26.29 -0.82
CA PHE A 249 -15.50 -24.99 -1.22
C PHE A 249 -16.44 -23.82 -0.91
N GLY A 250 -17.49 -24.07 -0.13
CA GLY A 250 -18.39 -23.09 0.41
C GLY A 250 -19.48 -22.60 -0.54
N HIS A 251 -20.50 -22.01 0.04
CA HIS A 251 -21.65 -21.43 -0.65
C HIS A 251 -21.86 -19.98 -0.19
N VAL A 252 -21.74 -19.03 -1.09
CA VAL A 252 -21.97 -17.61 -0.79
C VAL A 252 -23.34 -17.14 -1.24
N CYS A 253 -23.83 -16.08 -0.60
CA CYS A 253 -24.96 -15.33 -1.10
C CYS A 253 -24.63 -13.84 -1.25
N ILE A 254 -25.00 -13.27 -2.39
CA ILE A 254 -24.82 -11.86 -2.72
C ILE A 254 -26.16 -11.15 -2.63
N ALA A 255 -26.27 -10.20 -1.70
CA ALA A 255 -27.41 -9.29 -1.54
C ALA A 255 -27.00 -7.90 -2.04
N ALA A 256 -27.27 -7.63 -3.31
CA ALA A 256 -26.76 -6.44 -4.00
C ALA A 256 -27.68 -6.04 -5.17
N GLY A 257 -27.64 -4.76 -5.51
CA GLY A 257 -28.41 -4.19 -6.62
C GLY A 257 -29.77 -3.66 -6.22
N SER A 258 -30.15 -2.53 -6.80
CA SER A 258 -31.44 -1.86 -6.70
C SER A 258 -31.77 -1.18 -8.03
N PRO A 259 -32.93 -0.59 -8.23
CA PRO A 259 -33.28 0.11 -9.46
C PRO A 259 -32.19 1.10 -9.90
N GLY A 260 -31.68 0.90 -11.13
CA GLY A 260 -30.57 1.67 -11.70
C GLY A 260 -29.17 1.19 -11.32
N LYS A 261 -29.02 0.27 -10.35
CA LYS A 261 -27.73 -0.21 -9.84
C LYS A 261 -27.56 -1.75 -9.88
N TYR A 262 -28.39 -2.47 -10.58
CA TYR A 262 -28.31 -3.95 -10.65
C TYR A 262 -26.99 -4.47 -11.22
N GLY A 263 -26.25 -3.64 -11.97
CA GLY A 263 -24.92 -3.98 -12.47
C GLY A 263 -23.90 -4.22 -11.36
N ALA A 264 -24.02 -3.54 -10.21
CA ALA A 264 -23.17 -3.76 -9.05
C ALA A 264 -23.34 -5.17 -8.48
N GLY A 265 -24.61 -5.65 -8.36
CA GLY A 265 -24.88 -7.01 -7.95
C GLY A 265 -24.31 -8.06 -8.92
N LEU A 266 -24.37 -7.79 -10.23
CA LEU A 266 -23.78 -8.68 -11.24
C LEU A 266 -22.25 -8.75 -11.11
N LEU A 267 -21.58 -7.61 -10.88
CA LEU A 267 -20.13 -7.55 -10.69
C LEU A 267 -19.69 -8.23 -9.39
N ALA A 268 -20.40 -8.01 -8.28
CA ALA A 268 -20.13 -8.71 -7.03
C ALA A 268 -20.28 -10.24 -7.18
N THR A 269 -21.35 -10.67 -7.88
CA THR A 269 -21.57 -12.08 -8.20
C THR A 269 -20.43 -12.66 -9.06
N LEU A 270 -19.95 -11.91 -10.06
CA LEU A 270 -18.80 -12.28 -10.89
C LEU A 270 -17.53 -12.42 -10.05
N GLY A 271 -17.27 -11.48 -9.12
CA GLY A 271 -16.16 -11.55 -8.18
C GLY A 271 -16.19 -12.82 -7.33
N ALA A 272 -17.37 -13.17 -6.79
CA ALA A 272 -17.57 -14.39 -6.02
C ALA A 272 -17.31 -15.66 -6.85
N LEU A 273 -17.79 -15.72 -8.09
CA LEU A 273 -17.49 -16.84 -9.00
C LEU A 273 -15.99 -17.03 -9.27
N LYS A 274 -15.23 -15.94 -9.29
CA LYS A 274 -13.78 -15.97 -9.55
C LYS A 274 -12.92 -16.21 -8.31
N SER A 275 -13.53 -16.30 -7.12
CA SER A 275 -12.81 -16.57 -5.86
C SER A 275 -12.40 -18.03 -5.69
N GLY A 276 -12.98 -18.95 -6.46
CA GLY A 276 -12.82 -20.39 -6.28
C GLY A 276 -13.86 -21.04 -5.34
N THR A 277 -14.86 -20.26 -4.83
CA THR A 277 -15.97 -20.83 -4.05
C THR A 277 -16.76 -21.88 -4.84
N GLY A 278 -17.39 -22.84 -4.16
CA GLY A 278 -18.07 -23.95 -4.78
C GLY A 278 -19.45 -23.63 -5.36
N LEU A 279 -20.18 -22.74 -4.70
CA LEU A 279 -21.51 -22.31 -5.09
C LEU A 279 -21.70 -20.81 -4.84
N VAL A 280 -22.37 -20.14 -5.76
CA VAL A 280 -22.73 -18.71 -5.64
C VAL A 280 -24.22 -18.55 -5.85
N SER A 281 -24.89 -17.96 -4.86
CA SER A 281 -26.28 -17.50 -4.97
C SER A 281 -26.33 -15.98 -5.00
N THR A 282 -27.34 -15.42 -5.66
CA THR A 282 -27.57 -13.97 -5.67
C THR A 282 -29.07 -13.68 -5.57
N ILE A 283 -29.43 -12.68 -4.76
CA ILE A 283 -30.80 -12.20 -4.65
C ILE A 283 -31.06 -11.28 -5.85
N VAL A 284 -32.09 -11.55 -6.62
CA VAL A 284 -32.38 -10.86 -7.89
C VAL A 284 -33.88 -10.65 -8.06
N PRO A 285 -34.38 -9.46 -8.43
CA PRO A 285 -35.75 -9.30 -8.86
C PRO A 285 -36.11 -10.29 -9.97
N GLU A 286 -37.28 -10.96 -9.88
CA GLU A 286 -37.70 -12.04 -10.78
C GLU A 286 -37.56 -11.65 -12.26
N LYS A 287 -37.94 -10.42 -12.61
CA LYS A 287 -37.83 -9.86 -13.98
C LYS A 287 -36.41 -9.79 -14.54
N LEU A 288 -35.38 -9.89 -13.69
CA LEU A 288 -33.97 -9.81 -14.08
C LEU A 288 -33.24 -11.16 -14.06
N VAL A 289 -33.88 -12.22 -13.61
CA VAL A 289 -33.29 -13.57 -13.53
C VAL A 289 -32.72 -14.00 -14.88
N SER A 290 -33.46 -13.85 -15.96
CA SER A 290 -32.99 -14.22 -17.30
C SER A 290 -31.78 -13.41 -17.75
N ALA A 291 -31.72 -12.14 -17.38
CA ALA A 291 -30.57 -11.28 -17.69
C ALA A 291 -29.30 -11.71 -16.92
N TYR A 292 -29.46 -12.07 -15.63
CA TYR A 292 -28.35 -12.60 -14.83
C TYR A 292 -27.85 -13.93 -15.39
N LEU A 293 -28.72 -14.88 -15.62
CA LEU A 293 -28.35 -16.21 -16.14
C LEU A 293 -27.78 -16.17 -17.56
N SER A 294 -28.13 -15.16 -18.37
CA SER A 294 -27.52 -14.97 -19.68
C SER A 294 -26.06 -14.54 -19.61
N LYS A 295 -25.63 -13.93 -18.50
CA LYS A 295 -24.26 -13.44 -18.26
C LYS A 295 -23.45 -14.38 -17.38
N LEU A 296 -24.08 -15.00 -16.39
CA LEU A 296 -23.48 -15.85 -15.37
C LEU A 296 -24.33 -17.12 -15.18
N PRO A 297 -24.26 -18.08 -16.12
CA PRO A 297 -25.12 -19.28 -16.07
C PRO A 297 -24.79 -20.22 -14.89
N GLU A 298 -23.65 -20.07 -14.25
CA GLU A 298 -23.22 -20.87 -13.10
C GLU A 298 -23.86 -20.44 -11.76
N VAL A 299 -24.55 -19.28 -11.76
CA VAL A 299 -25.13 -18.70 -10.54
C VAL A 299 -26.50 -19.27 -10.20
N LEU A 300 -26.74 -19.46 -8.92
CA LEU A 300 -28.07 -19.77 -8.37
C LEU A 300 -28.79 -18.45 -8.06
N THR A 301 -29.91 -18.20 -8.70
CA THR A 301 -30.70 -16.98 -8.44
C THR A 301 -31.76 -17.25 -7.37
N ILE A 302 -31.95 -16.26 -6.47
CA ILE A 302 -33.02 -16.22 -5.48
C ILE A 302 -33.95 -15.10 -5.94
N PRO A 303 -35.07 -15.45 -6.63
CA PRO A 303 -35.96 -14.43 -7.16
C PRO A 303 -36.74 -13.75 -6.04
N ILE A 304 -36.94 -12.45 -6.17
CA ILE A 304 -37.78 -11.62 -5.30
C ILE A 304 -38.79 -10.84 -6.17
N ASP A 305 -39.98 -10.59 -5.62
CA ASP A 305 -41.05 -9.87 -6.32
C ASP A 305 -40.88 -8.33 -6.21
N THR A 306 -40.08 -7.88 -5.23
CA THR A 306 -39.82 -6.45 -4.96
C THR A 306 -38.64 -5.93 -5.76
N PRO A 307 -38.60 -4.63 -6.12
CA PRO A 307 -37.45 -4.04 -6.81
C PRO A 307 -36.23 -3.90 -5.89
N ASN A 308 -36.44 -3.78 -4.58
CA ASN A 308 -35.41 -3.65 -3.55
C ASN A 308 -35.36 -4.91 -2.70
N ILE A 309 -34.23 -5.15 -2.04
CA ILE A 309 -34.08 -6.28 -1.11
C ILE A 309 -34.60 -5.82 0.26
N GLU A 310 -35.73 -6.41 0.69
CA GLU A 310 -36.44 -6.06 1.93
C GLU A 310 -36.34 -7.15 3.00
N ASP A 311 -35.72 -8.29 2.69
CA ASP A 311 -35.46 -9.39 3.62
C ASP A 311 -34.07 -9.98 3.35
N LEU A 312 -33.25 -10.03 4.39
CA LEU A 312 -31.90 -10.60 4.37
C LEU A 312 -31.79 -11.88 5.21
N SER A 313 -32.90 -12.38 5.77
CA SER A 313 -32.90 -13.55 6.67
C SER A 313 -32.36 -14.82 6.00
N ILE A 314 -32.57 -14.95 4.70
CA ILE A 314 -32.09 -16.11 3.91
C ILE A 314 -30.55 -16.23 3.95
N LEU A 315 -29.83 -15.12 4.14
CA LEU A 315 -28.37 -15.11 4.17
C LEU A 315 -27.77 -15.97 5.30
N HIS A 316 -28.53 -16.22 6.38
CA HIS A 316 -28.09 -17.08 7.47
C HIS A 316 -27.87 -18.55 7.06
N ASN A 317 -28.39 -18.96 5.91
CA ASN A 317 -28.26 -20.33 5.39
C ASN A 317 -26.97 -20.55 4.58
N TYR A 318 -26.17 -19.51 4.38
CA TYR A 318 -24.95 -19.55 3.57
C TYR A 318 -23.68 -19.51 4.44
N ASP A 319 -22.56 -19.89 3.86
CA ASP A 319 -21.28 -19.91 4.57
C ASP A 319 -20.67 -18.51 4.72
N ALA A 320 -20.94 -17.61 3.76
CA ALA A 320 -20.61 -16.19 3.82
C ALA A 320 -21.59 -15.35 2.99
N ALA A 321 -21.73 -14.08 3.33
CA ALA A 321 -22.61 -13.14 2.65
C ALA A 321 -21.88 -11.85 2.24
N CYS A 322 -22.31 -11.26 1.11
CA CYS A 322 -21.96 -9.90 0.70
C CYS A 322 -23.23 -9.06 0.68
N ILE A 323 -23.21 -7.92 1.37
CA ILE A 323 -24.35 -7.00 1.44
C ILE A 323 -23.86 -5.61 1.06
N GLY A 324 -24.55 -4.97 0.10
CA GLY A 324 -24.38 -3.54 -0.08
C GLY A 324 -24.05 -3.01 -1.47
N PRO A 325 -23.32 -3.69 -2.36
CA PRO A 325 -23.03 -3.16 -3.69
C PRO A 325 -24.31 -2.75 -4.43
N GLY A 326 -24.56 -1.42 -4.56
CA GLY A 326 -25.76 -0.90 -5.20
C GLY A 326 -27.08 -1.30 -4.57
N LEU A 327 -27.12 -1.65 -3.29
CA LEU A 327 -28.28 -2.19 -2.56
C LEU A 327 -29.46 -1.20 -2.46
N GLY A 328 -29.16 0.10 -2.46
CA GLY A 328 -30.12 1.13 -2.08
C GLY A 328 -30.04 1.46 -0.59
N THR A 329 -30.66 2.58 -0.21
CA THR A 329 -30.65 3.08 1.18
C THR A 329 -32.03 3.50 1.66
N ASP A 330 -33.08 2.89 1.11
CA ASP A 330 -34.45 3.11 1.56
C ASP A 330 -34.71 2.43 2.90
N ASP A 331 -35.78 2.83 3.58
CA ASP A 331 -36.08 2.38 4.94
C ASP A 331 -36.34 0.89 5.06
N PHE A 332 -36.94 0.25 4.04
CA PHE A 332 -37.19 -1.20 4.06
C PHE A 332 -35.88 -1.97 4.00
N THR A 333 -35.02 -1.57 3.08
CA THR A 333 -33.65 -2.14 2.97
C THR A 333 -32.83 -1.89 4.23
N ALA A 334 -32.93 -0.70 4.83
CA ALA A 334 -32.24 -0.37 6.08
C ALA A 334 -32.73 -1.25 7.24
N ASN A 335 -34.05 -1.45 7.39
CA ASN A 335 -34.61 -2.34 8.42
C ASN A 335 -34.18 -3.80 8.21
N ALA A 336 -34.17 -4.28 6.97
CA ALA A 336 -33.66 -5.63 6.65
C ALA A 336 -32.20 -5.80 7.06
N LEU A 337 -31.36 -4.76 6.84
CA LEU A 337 -29.97 -4.78 7.28
C LEU A 337 -29.87 -4.81 8.81
N LEU A 338 -30.67 -4.01 9.53
CA LEU A 338 -30.70 -4.03 10.99
C LEU A 338 -31.06 -5.42 11.54
N ASP A 339 -32.13 -6.02 11.03
CA ASP A 339 -32.57 -7.37 11.46
C ASP A 339 -31.48 -8.41 11.22
N TYR A 340 -30.74 -8.29 10.10
CA TYR A 340 -29.60 -9.15 9.81
C TYR A 340 -28.44 -8.93 10.78
N LEU A 341 -28.04 -7.69 11.05
CA LEU A 341 -26.94 -7.34 11.98
C LEU A 341 -27.18 -7.91 13.38
N LEU A 342 -28.41 -7.83 13.87
CA LEU A 342 -28.81 -8.32 15.20
C LEU A 342 -28.62 -9.84 15.35
N ASN A 343 -28.70 -10.60 14.27
CA ASN A 343 -28.75 -12.06 14.29
C ASN A 343 -27.57 -12.73 13.56
N CYS A 344 -26.66 -11.97 12.97
CA CYS A 344 -25.60 -12.48 12.12
C CYS A 344 -24.53 -13.28 12.90
N LYS A 345 -24.27 -14.51 12.42
CA LYS A 345 -23.24 -15.42 12.94
C LYS A 345 -22.31 -15.93 11.83
N LYS A 346 -22.38 -15.36 10.65
CA LYS A 346 -21.64 -15.79 9.47
C LYS A 346 -20.70 -14.67 8.99
N PRO A 347 -19.55 -15.03 8.42
CA PRO A 347 -18.68 -14.03 7.78
C PRO A 347 -19.47 -13.20 6.77
N THR A 348 -19.42 -11.88 6.91
CA THR A 348 -20.22 -10.97 6.09
C THR A 348 -19.40 -9.76 5.67
N VAL A 349 -19.36 -9.50 4.37
CA VAL A 349 -18.79 -8.30 3.79
C VAL A 349 -19.87 -7.23 3.68
N LEU A 350 -19.64 -6.07 4.29
CA LEU A 350 -20.47 -4.88 4.18
C LEU A 350 -19.76 -3.87 3.28
N ASP A 351 -20.39 -3.50 2.17
CA ASP A 351 -19.81 -2.55 1.21
C ASP A 351 -20.83 -1.49 0.79
N ALA A 352 -20.35 -0.40 0.23
CA ALA A 352 -21.14 0.61 -0.47
C ALA A 352 -22.40 1.06 0.30
N ASP A 353 -23.61 0.74 -0.20
CA ASP A 353 -24.86 1.20 0.39
C ASP A 353 -25.13 0.59 1.78
N ALA A 354 -24.61 -0.60 2.11
CA ALA A 354 -24.68 -1.13 3.48
C ALA A 354 -23.86 -0.27 4.46
N ILE A 355 -22.67 0.21 4.06
CA ILE A 355 -21.88 1.15 4.86
C ILE A 355 -22.58 2.50 4.95
N ASN A 356 -23.21 2.97 3.87
CA ASN A 356 -23.98 4.20 3.85
C ASN A 356 -25.19 4.17 4.79
N ILE A 357 -25.88 3.03 4.87
CA ILE A 357 -26.98 2.82 5.84
C ILE A 357 -26.40 2.83 7.26
N LEU A 358 -25.38 2.03 7.51
CA LEU A 358 -24.74 1.91 8.82
C LEU A 358 -24.25 3.27 9.34
N SER A 359 -23.68 4.12 8.48
CA SER A 359 -23.17 5.45 8.85
C SER A 359 -24.26 6.46 9.25
N LYS A 360 -25.53 6.20 8.92
CA LYS A 360 -26.66 7.01 9.37
C LYS A 360 -27.21 6.58 10.74
N HIS A 361 -26.79 5.41 11.23
CA HIS A 361 -27.30 4.77 12.44
C HIS A 361 -26.13 4.32 13.33
N ASN A 362 -25.45 5.29 13.97
CA ASN A 362 -24.23 5.03 14.75
C ASN A 362 -24.46 4.10 15.96
N ASP A 363 -25.68 4.01 16.46
CA ASP A 363 -26.10 3.06 17.48
C ASP A 363 -26.02 1.59 17.01
N TRP A 364 -26.11 1.35 15.70
CA TRP A 364 -26.00 0.02 15.11
C TRP A 364 -24.56 -0.51 15.08
N TYR A 365 -23.55 0.33 15.27
CA TYR A 365 -22.16 -0.14 15.39
C TYR A 365 -21.96 -1.14 16.52
N SER A 366 -22.80 -1.08 17.55
CA SER A 366 -22.77 -2.03 18.67
C SER A 366 -23.15 -3.47 18.27
N PHE A 367 -23.76 -3.68 17.09
CA PHE A 367 -24.09 -4.99 16.57
C PHE A 367 -22.97 -5.57 15.68
N LEU A 368 -21.96 -4.76 15.35
CA LEU A 368 -20.78 -5.27 14.65
C LEU A 368 -20.01 -6.22 15.58
N ASN A 369 -19.36 -7.17 15.00
CA ASN A 369 -18.50 -8.14 15.67
C ASN A 369 -17.48 -8.71 14.67
N ASN A 370 -16.70 -9.68 15.10
CA ASN A 370 -15.63 -10.28 14.27
C ASN A 370 -16.11 -11.00 12.99
N ASN A 371 -17.40 -11.19 12.79
CA ASN A 371 -17.91 -11.71 11.50
C ASN A 371 -17.97 -10.65 10.40
N PHE A 372 -17.90 -9.35 10.75
CA PHE A 372 -18.08 -8.29 9.77
C PHE A 372 -16.75 -7.75 9.23
N ILE A 373 -16.69 -7.62 7.92
CA ILE A 373 -15.62 -6.93 7.19
C ILE A 373 -16.24 -5.78 6.42
N LEU A 374 -15.82 -4.55 6.73
CA LEU A 374 -16.27 -3.34 6.05
C LEU A 374 -15.23 -2.95 5.00
N THR A 375 -15.69 -2.55 3.81
CA THR A 375 -14.80 -2.19 2.71
C THR A 375 -15.03 -0.76 2.21
N PRO A 376 -14.88 0.27 3.08
CA PRO A 376 -15.13 1.66 2.69
C PRO A 376 -14.06 2.22 1.74
N HIS A 377 -14.49 3.00 0.75
CA HIS A 377 -13.62 3.99 0.11
C HIS A 377 -13.52 5.25 1.01
N PRO A 378 -12.56 6.20 0.79
CA PRO A 378 -12.37 7.33 1.72
C PRO A 378 -13.63 8.14 2.00
N GLY A 379 -14.54 8.31 1.02
CA GLY A 379 -15.79 9.02 1.23
C GLY A 379 -16.81 8.27 2.10
N GLU A 380 -16.86 6.94 2.03
CA GLU A 380 -17.67 6.08 2.92
C GLU A 380 -17.06 6.06 4.31
N LEU A 381 -15.72 5.98 4.38
CA LEU A 381 -15.00 5.99 5.64
C LEU A 381 -15.27 7.28 6.43
N LYS A 382 -15.25 8.46 5.78
CA LYS A 382 -15.60 9.73 6.43
C LYS A 382 -17.00 9.75 7.02
N ARG A 383 -17.96 9.14 6.35
CA ARG A 383 -19.33 9.01 6.90
C ARG A 383 -19.39 8.08 8.10
N LEU A 384 -18.54 7.05 8.11
CA LEU A 384 -18.53 6.01 9.15
C LEU A 384 -17.83 6.47 10.44
N ILE A 385 -16.63 7.10 10.33
CA ILE A 385 -15.79 7.43 11.49
C ILE A 385 -15.57 8.93 11.71
N GLY A 386 -16.09 9.79 10.84
CA GLY A 386 -15.88 11.25 10.89
C GLY A 386 -14.69 11.73 10.06
N GLU A 387 -14.38 13.01 10.19
CA GLU A 387 -13.26 13.67 9.49
C GLU A 387 -11.94 13.40 10.20
N TRP A 388 -10.85 13.48 9.45
CA TRP A 388 -9.47 13.38 9.93
C TRP A 388 -8.60 14.48 9.32
N ASN A 389 -7.52 14.85 10.00
CA ASN A 389 -6.62 15.90 9.54
C ASN A 389 -5.57 15.40 8.53
N ASP A 390 -5.05 14.18 8.71
CA ASP A 390 -4.01 13.56 7.91
C ASP A 390 -4.15 12.04 7.86
N ASP A 391 -3.35 11.37 7.02
CA ASP A 391 -3.46 9.94 6.80
C ASP A 391 -3.04 9.10 8.03
N PHE A 392 -2.18 9.62 8.90
CA PHE A 392 -1.78 8.92 10.12
C PHE A 392 -2.91 8.95 11.15
N GLU A 393 -3.57 10.11 11.34
CA GLU A 393 -4.78 10.21 12.17
C GLU A 393 -5.89 9.30 11.65
N LYS A 394 -6.10 9.27 10.32
CA LYS A 394 -7.05 8.34 9.69
C LYS A 394 -6.80 6.89 10.12
N LEU A 395 -5.55 6.42 10.06
CA LEU A 395 -5.21 5.06 10.47
C LEU A 395 -5.51 4.80 11.95
N GLU A 396 -5.18 5.72 12.84
CA GLU A 396 -5.46 5.57 14.26
C GLU A 396 -6.97 5.54 14.55
N LEU A 397 -7.76 6.41 13.92
CA LEU A 397 -9.23 6.40 14.07
C LEU A 397 -9.83 5.07 13.59
N VAL A 398 -9.34 4.51 12.47
CA VAL A 398 -9.81 3.19 11.99
C VAL A 398 -9.38 2.07 12.93
N LYS A 399 -8.16 2.11 13.48
CA LYS A 399 -7.70 1.13 14.48
C LYS A 399 -8.59 1.15 15.73
N GLU A 400 -8.92 2.34 16.23
CA GLU A 400 -9.83 2.50 17.37
C GLU A 400 -11.24 1.96 17.06
N PHE A 401 -11.75 2.24 15.85
CA PHE A 401 -13.04 1.72 15.39
C PHE A 401 -13.03 0.18 15.35
N CYS A 402 -12.03 -0.43 14.72
CA CYS A 402 -11.90 -1.88 14.62
C CYS A 402 -11.82 -2.55 16.00
N LYS A 403 -11.00 -2.01 16.91
CA LYS A 403 -10.88 -2.52 18.28
C LYS A 403 -12.18 -2.38 19.07
N LYS A 404 -12.85 -1.24 18.96
CA LYS A 404 -14.08 -0.95 19.71
C LYS A 404 -15.23 -1.83 19.30
N TYR A 405 -15.37 -2.09 18.00
CA TYR A 405 -16.50 -2.83 17.44
C TYR A 405 -16.14 -4.24 16.98
N HIS A 406 -14.91 -4.68 17.25
CA HIS A 406 -14.41 -6.02 16.94
C HIS A 406 -14.64 -6.43 15.48
N CYS A 407 -14.38 -5.53 14.53
CA CYS A 407 -14.57 -5.79 13.10
C CYS A 407 -13.29 -5.54 12.31
N THR A 408 -13.25 -6.01 11.07
CA THR A 408 -12.15 -5.73 10.13
C THR A 408 -12.57 -4.65 9.15
N VAL A 409 -11.65 -3.74 8.82
CA VAL A 409 -11.88 -2.68 7.83
C VAL A 409 -10.83 -2.76 6.72
N ILE A 410 -11.28 -2.72 5.46
CA ILE A 410 -10.41 -2.52 4.29
C ILE A 410 -10.64 -1.10 3.77
N ILE A 411 -9.64 -0.24 3.89
CA ILE A 411 -9.66 1.11 3.29
C ILE A 411 -9.28 0.98 1.82
N LYS A 412 -10.25 1.21 0.92
CA LYS A 412 -10.06 1.13 -0.54
C LYS A 412 -9.41 2.42 -1.05
N GLU A 413 -8.10 2.43 -1.13
CA GLU A 413 -7.30 3.52 -1.68
C GLU A 413 -6.04 2.97 -2.37
N HIS A 414 -5.23 3.82 -2.97
CA HIS A 414 -3.89 3.40 -3.42
C HIS A 414 -3.11 2.89 -2.19
N ASN A 415 -2.47 1.73 -2.31
CA ASN A 415 -1.96 0.98 -1.17
C ASN A 415 -3.06 0.70 -0.14
N SER A 416 -4.08 -0.09 -0.51
CA SER A 416 -5.19 -0.44 0.39
C SER A 416 -4.69 -0.94 1.74
N LYS A 417 -5.30 -0.44 2.83
CA LYS A 417 -4.96 -0.85 4.20
C LYS A 417 -6.04 -1.75 4.76
N ILE A 418 -5.63 -2.88 5.32
CA ILE A 418 -6.49 -3.82 6.05
C ILE A 418 -6.16 -3.65 7.52
N ILE A 419 -7.15 -3.34 8.33
CA ILE A 419 -7.01 -3.19 9.77
C ILE A 419 -7.90 -4.23 10.44
N ASP A 420 -7.29 -5.12 11.23
CA ASP A 420 -8.02 -6.17 11.94
C ASP A 420 -8.65 -5.69 13.25
N GLU A 421 -9.41 -6.56 13.89
CA GLU A 421 -10.08 -6.32 15.19
C GLU A 421 -9.11 -6.00 16.33
N ASN A 422 -7.83 -6.33 16.20
CA ASN A 422 -6.77 -6.04 17.16
C ASN A 422 -6.03 -4.74 16.85
N GLY A 423 -6.33 -4.12 15.70
CA GLY A 423 -5.67 -2.91 15.19
C GLY A 423 -4.34 -3.17 14.50
N GLN A 424 -4.04 -4.42 14.12
CA GLN A 424 -2.90 -4.71 13.25
C GLN A 424 -3.20 -4.23 11.83
N ILE A 425 -2.24 -3.52 11.23
CA ILE A 425 -2.37 -2.97 9.88
C ILE A 425 -1.60 -3.86 8.89
N PHE A 426 -2.25 -4.20 7.77
CA PHE A 426 -1.62 -4.80 6.60
C PHE A 426 -1.78 -3.85 5.42
N ILE A 427 -0.72 -3.66 4.64
CA ILE A 427 -0.69 -2.74 3.51
C ILE A 427 -0.49 -3.52 2.22
N ASN A 428 -1.50 -3.48 1.36
CA ASN A 428 -1.42 -4.03 0.01
C ASN A 428 -0.75 -3.00 -0.91
N ILE A 429 0.27 -3.44 -1.65
CA ILE A 429 1.04 -2.60 -2.58
C ILE A 429 0.73 -2.89 -4.05
N THR A 430 -0.18 -3.84 -4.32
CA THR A 430 -0.65 -4.11 -5.69
C THR A 430 -1.83 -3.22 -6.05
N GLY A 431 -1.99 -2.96 -7.33
CA GLY A 431 -3.06 -2.17 -7.91
C GLY A 431 -2.61 -0.81 -8.42
N ASP A 432 -3.19 -0.41 -9.52
CA ASP A 432 -2.92 0.84 -10.22
C ASP A 432 -4.21 1.60 -10.57
N ASP A 433 -4.09 2.64 -11.39
CA ASP A 433 -5.20 3.49 -11.84
C ASP A 433 -6.23 2.75 -12.72
N THR A 434 -5.92 1.56 -13.23
CA THR A 434 -6.87 0.69 -13.93
C THR A 434 -8.10 0.37 -13.08
N LEU A 435 -7.92 0.27 -11.75
CA LEU A 435 -8.97 0.01 -10.78
C LEU A 435 -9.81 1.24 -10.40
N SER A 436 -9.41 2.44 -10.81
CA SER A 436 -10.12 3.69 -10.52
C SER A 436 -11.38 3.86 -11.38
N LYS A 437 -12.26 2.85 -11.40
CA LYS A 437 -13.48 2.78 -12.21
C LYS A 437 -14.64 2.20 -11.40
N GLY A 438 -15.85 2.68 -11.71
CA GLY A 438 -17.07 2.14 -11.08
C GLY A 438 -17.22 0.64 -11.28
N GLY A 439 -17.52 -0.09 -10.21
CA GLY A 439 -17.67 -1.53 -10.20
C GLY A 439 -16.44 -2.34 -9.72
N SER A 440 -15.28 -1.69 -9.60
CA SER A 440 -14.05 -2.33 -9.10
C SER A 440 -14.23 -2.86 -7.67
N GLY A 441 -14.78 -2.03 -6.78
CA GLY A 441 -15.11 -2.43 -5.41
C GLY A 441 -16.12 -3.57 -5.34
N ASP A 442 -17.12 -3.60 -6.24
CA ASP A 442 -18.13 -4.65 -6.27
C ASP A 442 -17.48 -6.03 -6.52
N ILE A 443 -16.54 -6.12 -7.47
CA ILE A 443 -15.78 -7.36 -7.72
C ILE A 443 -14.96 -7.74 -6.49
N LEU A 444 -14.27 -6.78 -5.85
CA LEU A 444 -13.49 -7.03 -4.64
C LEU A 444 -14.37 -7.63 -3.53
N SER A 445 -15.55 -7.05 -3.29
CA SER A 445 -16.47 -7.51 -2.23
C SER A 445 -16.98 -8.92 -2.49
N GLY A 446 -17.30 -9.25 -3.75
CA GLY A 446 -17.66 -10.61 -4.14
C GLY A 446 -16.51 -11.60 -4.00
N LEU A 447 -15.30 -11.22 -4.46
CA LEU A 447 -14.09 -12.04 -4.36
C LEU A 447 -13.76 -12.37 -2.91
N LEU A 448 -13.78 -11.35 -2.03
CA LEU A 448 -13.55 -11.49 -0.60
C LEU A 448 -14.57 -12.44 0.04
N THR A 449 -15.85 -12.25 -0.27
CA THR A 449 -16.92 -13.11 0.26
C THR A 449 -16.72 -14.57 -0.13
N GLY A 450 -16.31 -14.82 -1.37
CA GLY A 450 -16.06 -16.18 -1.83
C GLY A 450 -14.83 -16.84 -1.18
N LEU A 451 -13.81 -16.08 -0.79
CA LEU A 451 -12.69 -16.60 0.00
C LEU A 451 -13.14 -16.93 1.44
N LEU A 452 -13.95 -16.07 2.05
CA LEU A 452 -14.50 -16.32 3.39
C LEU A 452 -15.30 -17.63 3.44
N ALA A 453 -16.13 -17.90 2.43
CA ALA A 453 -16.91 -19.14 2.37
C ALA A 453 -16.04 -20.40 2.26
N GLN A 454 -14.80 -20.28 1.76
CA GLN A 454 -13.82 -21.36 1.72
C GLN A 454 -13.08 -21.56 3.05
N ASN A 455 -13.58 -20.97 4.14
CA ASN A 455 -13.00 -21.04 5.48
C ASN A 455 -11.59 -20.44 5.59
N TYR A 456 -11.23 -19.47 4.73
CA TYR A 456 -10.08 -18.63 5.02
C TYR A 456 -10.36 -17.82 6.29
N SER A 457 -9.32 -17.56 7.09
CA SER A 457 -9.46 -16.57 8.17
C SER A 457 -9.83 -15.21 7.58
N HIS A 458 -10.47 -14.35 8.37
CA HIS A 458 -10.87 -13.01 7.88
C HIS A 458 -9.68 -12.25 7.30
N ILE A 459 -8.55 -12.29 7.98
CA ILE A 459 -7.33 -11.58 7.55
C ILE A 459 -6.74 -12.22 6.30
N ASP A 460 -6.64 -13.56 6.22
CA ASP A 460 -6.13 -14.20 5.00
C ASP A 460 -7.02 -13.92 3.80
N ALA A 461 -8.36 -13.95 3.97
CA ALA A 461 -9.29 -13.60 2.93
C ALA A 461 -9.12 -12.14 2.46
N CYS A 462 -8.97 -11.19 3.39
CA CYS A 462 -8.74 -9.78 3.08
C CYS A 462 -7.42 -9.57 2.32
N ILE A 463 -6.33 -10.18 2.79
CA ILE A 463 -5.01 -10.09 2.18
C ILE A 463 -5.03 -10.67 0.77
N ILE A 464 -5.52 -11.90 0.60
CA ILE A 464 -5.58 -12.57 -0.71
C ILE A 464 -6.49 -11.79 -1.67
N ALA A 465 -7.69 -11.38 -1.21
CA ALA A 465 -8.64 -10.65 -2.06
C ALA A 465 -8.07 -9.33 -2.56
N THR A 466 -7.49 -8.52 -1.69
CA THR A 466 -6.96 -7.19 -2.07
C THR A 466 -5.74 -7.30 -2.98
N CYS A 467 -4.82 -8.23 -2.70
CA CYS A 467 -3.66 -8.45 -3.55
C CYS A 467 -4.03 -9.02 -4.92
N LEU A 468 -4.91 -10.01 -4.94
CA LEU A 468 -5.37 -10.63 -6.18
C LEU A 468 -6.11 -9.61 -7.07
N HIS A 469 -6.97 -8.80 -6.46
CA HIS A 469 -7.71 -7.74 -7.13
C HIS A 469 -6.75 -6.67 -7.70
N GLY A 470 -5.76 -6.25 -6.90
CA GLY A 470 -4.74 -5.28 -7.31
C GLY A 470 -3.90 -5.79 -8.48
N ALA A 471 -3.28 -6.95 -8.32
CA ALA A 471 -2.43 -7.57 -9.35
C ALA A 471 -3.21 -7.88 -10.65
N ALA A 472 -4.49 -8.25 -10.52
CA ALA A 472 -5.38 -8.45 -11.68
C ALA A 472 -5.65 -7.13 -12.41
N GLY A 473 -5.78 -6.01 -11.70
CA GLY A 473 -5.91 -4.67 -12.26
C GLY A 473 -4.70 -4.28 -13.10
N GLU A 474 -3.51 -4.38 -12.51
CA GLU A 474 -2.23 -4.10 -13.18
C GLU A 474 -2.05 -4.97 -14.45
N TRP A 475 -2.33 -6.29 -14.32
CA TRP A 475 -2.25 -7.17 -15.48
C TRP A 475 -3.22 -6.76 -16.60
N CYS A 476 -4.44 -6.36 -16.25
CA CYS A 476 -5.43 -5.89 -17.24
C CYS A 476 -5.01 -4.56 -17.87
N GLY A 477 -4.49 -3.61 -17.09
CA GLY A 477 -3.97 -2.34 -17.58
C GLY A 477 -2.86 -2.54 -18.60
N ASN A 478 -1.88 -3.38 -18.26
CA ASN A 478 -0.76 -3.72 -19.13
C ASN A 478 -1.19 -4.49 -20.38
N LYS A 479 -2.18 -5.40 -20.27
CA LYS A 479 -2.63 -6.23 -21.38
C LYS A 479 -3.56 -5.52 -22.34
N TYR A 480 -4.47 -4.72 -21.84
CA TYR A 480 -5.50 -4.07 -22.66
C TYR A 480 -5.27 -2.56 -22.79
N SER A 481 -5.27 -1.83 -21.71
CA SER A 481 -4.96 -0.39 -21.58
C SER A 481 -5.41 0.09 -20.19
N HIS A 482 -4.64 0.93 -19.53
CA HIS A 482 -5.07 1.59 -18.29
C HIS A 482 -6.36 2.40 -18.48
N HIS A 483 -6.50 3.08 -19.64
CA HIS A 483 -7.71 3.87 -19.95
C HIS A 483 -8.92 3.02 -20.36
N ALA A 484 -8.73 2.02 -21.22
CA ALA A 484 -9.82 1.31 -21.90
C ALA A 484 -10.28 0.02 -21.21
N THR A 485 -9.54 -0.51 -20.23
CA THR A 485 -9.94 -1.70 -19.48
C THR A 485 -11.30 -1.50 -18.82
N THR A 486 -12.23 -2.42 -19.05
CA THR A 486 -13.52 -2.47 -18.36
C THR A 486 -13.41 -3.35 -17.13
N ILE A 487 -14.22 -3.06 -16.10
CA ILE A 487 -14.18 -3.84 -14.85
C ILE A 487 -14.58 -5.31 -15.06
N SER A 488 -15.44 -5.62 -16.02
CA SER A 488 -15.75 -7.01 -16.38
C SER A 488 -14.52 -7.80 -16.86
N GLN A 489 -13.53 -7.14 -17.44
CA GLN A 489 -12.26 -7.78 -17.87
C GLN A 489 -11.38 -8.18 -16.69
N LEU A 490 -11.58 -7.57 -15.51
CA LEU A 490 -10.84 -7.91 -14.29
C LEU A 490 -10.97 -9.39 -13.92
N ALA A 491 -12.10 -10.02 -14.24
CA ALA A 491 -12.30 -11.45 -14.06
C ALA A 491 -11.23 -12.30 -14.76
N LYS A 492 -10.75 -11.87 -15.95
CA LYS A 492 -9.65 -12.54 -16.68
C LYS A 492 -8.30 -12.31 -16.02
N GLY A 493 -8.09 -11.11 -15.45
CA GLY A 493 -6.92 -10.82 -14.66
C GLY A 493 -6.85 -11.71 -13.41
N ILE A 494 -7.95 -11.84 -12.68
CA ILE A 494 -8.06 -12.71 -11.50
C ILE A 494 -7.72 -14.17 -11.87
N GLU A 495 -8.29 -14.71 -12.95
CA GLU A 495 -7.98 -16.05 -13.45
C GLU A 495 -6.46 -16.22 -13.73
N LYS A 496 -5.86 -15.23 -14.40
CA LYS A 496 -4.44 -15.28 -14.74
C LYS A 496 -3.54 -15.25 -13.51
N ILE A 497 -3.83 -14.36 -12.56
CA ILE A 497 -3.02 -14.21 -11.34
C ILE A 497 -3.17 -15.44 -10.45
N PHE A 498 -4.38 -15.96 -10.25
CA PHE A 498 -4.57 -17.21 -9.51
C PHE A 498 -3.79 -18.37 -10.14
N ASN A 499 -3.84 -18.52 -11.46
CA ASN A 499 -3.08 -19.56 -12.16
C ASN A 499 -1.57 -19.42 -11.93
N ASN A 500 -1.04 -18.19 -11.92
CA ASN A 500 0.37 -17.96 -11.60
C ASN A 500 0.69 -18.37 -10.15
N TRP A 501 -0.12 -17.96 -9.18
CA TRP A 501 0.07 -18.27 -7.77
C TRP A 501 -0.03 -19.78 -7.47
N GLU A 502 -0.95 -20.50 -8.12
CA GLU A 502 -1.04 -21.97 -8.01
C GLU A 502 0.23 -22.67 -8.49
N HIS A 503 1.02 -22.02 -9.35
CA HIS A 503 2.32 -22.50 -9.84
C HIS A 503 3.52 -21.87 -9.11
N ASN A 504 3.28 -21.21 -7.95
CA ASN A 504 4.27 -20.51 -7.14
C ASN A 504 4.97 -19.34 -7.86
N ASP A 505 4.33 -18.72 -8.85
CA ASP A 505 4.78 -17.51 -9.51
C ASP A 505 4.08 -16.29 -8.88
N PHE A 506 4.78 -15.60 -7.99
CA PHE A 506 4.34 -14.40 -7.29
C PHE A 506 5.00 -13.12 -7.83
N SER A 507 5.60 -13.17 -9.02
CA SER A 507 6.34 -12.05 -9.64
C SER A 507 5.52 -10.78 -9.86
N GLN A 508 4.17 -10.88 -9.85
CA GLN A 508 3.26 -9.74 -9.93
C GLN A 508 3.12 -8.98 -8.59
N ILE A 509 3.54 -9.59 -7.50
CA ILE A 509 3.67 -8.92 -6.21
C ILE A 509 5.14 -8.55 -6.12
N HIS A 510 5.47 -7.28 -6.01
CA HIS A 510 6.84 -6.80 -6.01
C HIS A 510 7.72 -7.68 -5.11
N ASP A 511 8.62 -8.45 -5.73
CA ASP A 511 9.63 -9.24 -5.04
C ASP A 511 10.87 -8.37 -4.86
N PHE A 512 11.02 -7.81 -3.67
CA PHE A 512 12.17 -6.98 -3.32
C PHE A 512 13.45 -7.77 -3.11
N SER A 513 13.40 -9.12 -3.17
CA SER A 513 14.56 -9.99 -3.01
C SER A 513 15.38 -10.20 -4.29
N GLN A 514 14.91 -9.71 -5.45
CA GLN A 514 15.53 -9.93 -6.77
C GLN A 514 16.29 -8.71 -7.33
N ILE A 515 16.65 -7.74 -6.50
CA ILE A 515 17.45 -6.59 -6.93
C ILE A 515 18.92 -6.74 -6.55
#